data_474363ef0bdd08d80afb949155b5ca10
#
_entry.id   474363ef0bdd08d80afb949155b5ca10
#
_cell.length_a   1.000
_cell.length_b   1.000
_cell.length_c   1.000
_cell.angle_alpha   90.00
_cell.angle_beta   90.00
_cell.angle_gamma   90.00
#
_symmetry.space_group_name_H-M   'P 1'
#
loop_
_entity.id
_entity.type
_entity.pdbx_description
1 polymer ?
#
loop_
_entity_poly.entity_id
_entity_poly.type
_entity_poly.pdbx_seq_one_letter_code
_entity_poly.pdbx_strand_id
1 'polypeptide(L)'
;MQRSIKKVAVLGSGVMGSRIACHFAGIGVEVLLLDMLSPGAEQSKLPKERNKLVDNSLQAAIKSNPSPLYLQKFASSITTGNFTDDMNKIANVDWIIEVVVERLDIKKLIYDQVEQYRKPGTLVSSNTSGIPIHLMAEGRSEDFQKHFCGTHFFNPPRYLRLLEVIPTATTDPAIVDFHMHYGDVFLGKTTVLCKDTPAFIANRVGVFSMMSVLHIMEKLALSIDEIEAITGPLMGRPKSATFRTADVVGIDTLVKVAAGVAANCPNDEAKNIFTLPAWLEKMVANNWLGDKTGQGFRSEEHTSEL
;
A
#
# COMPACT_ATOMS: atom_id res chain seq x y z
N MET A 1 -9.63 -18.38 -21.64
CA MET A 1 -10.21 -19.07 -20.45
C MET A 1 -10.55 -18.01 -19.42
N GLN A 2 -11.78 -18.01 -18.91
CA GLN A 2 -12.18 -17.08 -17.87
C GLN A 2 -11.54 -17.56 -16.54
N ARG A 3 -10.55 -16.81 -15.99
CA ARG A 3 -9.91 -17.11 -14.72
C ARG A 3 -10.91 -16.85 -13.59
N SER A 4 -10.97 -17.75 -12.60
CA SER A 4 -11.78 -17.58 -11.40
C SER A 4 -10.85 -17.51 -10.19
N ILE A 5 -11.02 -16.54 -9.32
CA ILE A 5 -10.30 -16.40 -8.07
C ILE A 5 -11.18 -16.93 -6.93
N LYS A 6 -10.81 -18.05 -6.37
CA LYS A 6 -11.49 -18.67 -5.23
C LYS A 6 -10.69 -18.53 -3.95
N LYS A 7 -9.36 -18.49 -4.08
CA LYS A 7 -8.44 -18.40 -2.94
C LYS A 7 -7.26 -17.49 -3.25
N VAL A 8 -6.93 -16.62 -2.33
CA VAL A 8 -5.75 -15.74 -2.42
C VAL A 8 -4.81 -15.97 -1.25
N ALA A 9 -3.52 -15.73 -1.46
CA ALA A 9 -2.55 -15.57 -0.39
C ALA A 9 -2.13 -14.11 -0.30
N VAL A 10 -2.13 -13.57 0.91
CA VAL A 10 -1.59 -12.24 1.23
C VAL A 10 -0.35 -12.44 2.07
N LEU A 11 0.80 -11.97 1.57
CA LEU A 11 2.11 -12.13 2.20
C LEU A 11 2.53 -10.83 2.88
N GLY A 12 2.47 -10.80 4.20
CA GLY A 12 2.63 -9.64 5.05
C GLY A 12 1.30 -9.23 5.68
N SER A 13 1.25 -9.15 7.02
CA SER A 13 0.04 -8.84 7.79
C SER A 13 0.03 -7.42 8.37
N GLY A 14 0.90 -6.54 7.89
CA GLY A 14 0.89 -5.13 8.26
C GLY A 14 -0.45 -4.45 7.98
N VAL A 15 -0.51 -3.12 8.17
CA VAL A 15 -1.74 -2.33 8.03
C VAL A 15 -2.45 -2.60 6.69
N MET A 16 -1.71 -2.65 5.59
CA MET A 16 -2.30 -2.92 4.27
C MET A 16 -2.66 -4.38 4.08
N GLY A 17 -1.76 -5.32 4.42
CA GLY A 17 -1.99 -6.74 4.17
C GLY A 17 -3.20 -7.30 4.91
N SER A 18 -3.35 -7.03 6.21
CA SER A 18 -4.53 -7.44 6.96
C SER A 18 -5.83 -6.86 6.41
N ARG A 19 -5.82 -5.60 5.94
CA ARG A 19 -6.99 -4.94 5.36
C ARG A 19 -7.31 -5.43 3.94
N ILE A 20 -6.29 -5.75 3.13
CA ILE A 20 -6.47 -6.40 1.83
C ILE A 20 -7.06 -7.81 2.02
N ALA A 21 -6.54 -8.59 2.99
CA ALA A 21 -7.09 -9.88 3.35
C ALA A 21 -8.58 -9.79 3.73
N CYS A 22 -8.95 -8.82 4.57
CA CYS A 22 -10.34 -8.56 4.93
C CYS A 22 -11.21 -8.16 3.72
N HIS A 23 -10.66 -7.39 2.78
CA HIS A 23 -11.38 -6.97 1.59
C HIS A 23 -11.71 -8.15 0.68
N PHE A 24 -10.75 -9.05 0.42
CA PHE A 24 -11.01 -10.28 -0.34
C PHE A 24 -11.97 -11.23 0.38
N ALA A 25 -11.83 -11.42 1.69
CA ALA A 25 -12.79 -12.20 2.47
C ALA A 25 -14.21 -11.62 2.39
N GLY A 26 -14.33 -10.28 2.38
CA GLY A 26 -15.59 -9.56 2.27
C GLY A 26 -16.35 -9.78 0.96
N ILE A 27 -15.70 -10.23 -0.10
CA ILE A 27 -16.30 -10.58 -1.39
C ILE A 27 -16.44 -12.11 -1.57
N GLY A 28 -16.24 -12.90 -0.51
CA GLY A 28 -16.45 -14.35 -0.52
C GLY A 28 -15.25 -15.17 -1.01
N VAL A 29 -14.05 -14.59 -1.08
CA VAL A 29 -12.81 -15.28 -1.45
C VAL A 29 -12.14 -15.83 -0.19
N GLU A 30 -11.66 -17.08 -0.24
CA GLU A 30 -10.83 -17.64 0.83
C GLU A 30 -9.46 -16.95 0.86
N VAL A 31 -8.96 -16.63 2.05
CA VAL A 31 -7.71 -15.91 2.22
C VAL A 31 -6.74 -16.70 3.10
N LEU A 32 -5.52 -16.87 2.62
CA LEU A 32 -4.37 -17.30 3.41
C LEU A 32 -3.52 -16.05 3.71
N LEU A 33 -3.52 -15.60 4.97
CA LEU A 33 -2.72 -14.46 5.41
C LEU A 33 -1.45 -14.97 6.11
N LEU A 34 -0.30 -14.72 5.51
CA LEU A 34 1.00 -15.15 6.04
C LEU A 34 1.86 -13.96 6.43
N ASP A 35 2.65 -14.12 7.51
CA ASP A 35 3.68 -13.17 7.89
C ASP A 35 4.93 -13.91 8.38
N MET A 36 5.93 -13.18 8.80
CA MET A 36 7.10 -13.77 9.44
C MET A 36 6.70 -14.53 10.72
N LEU A 37 7.51 -15.51 11.07
CA LEU A 37 7.39 -16.18 12.37
C LEU A 37 7.42 -15.15 13.51
N SER A 38 6.55 -15.33 14.48
CA SER A 38 6.50 -14.40 15.62
C SER A 38 7.84 -14.34 16.35
N PRO A 39 8.41 -13.15 16.59
CA PRO A 39 9.66 -13.01 17.30
C PRO A 39 9.65 -13.71 18.67
N GLY A 40 10.70 -14.48 18.96
CA GLY A 40 10.83 -15.26 20.19
C GLY A 40 10.08 -16.59 20.20
N ALA A 41 9.41 -16.96 19.08
CA ALA A 41 8.68 -18.23 18.96
C ALA A 41 9.43 -19.30 18.14
N GLU A 42 10.75 -19.10 17.87
CA GLU A 42 11.55 -19.99 17.01
C GLU A 42 11.59 -21.43 17.54
N GLN A 43 11.63 -21.59 18.86
CA GLN A 43 11.68 -22.90 19.53
C GLN A 43 10.30 -23.45 19.90
N SER A 44 9.25 -22.64 19.77
CA SER A 44 7.90 -23.09 20.10
C SER A 44 7.36 -24.05 19.03
N LYS A 45 6.65 -25.08 19.45
CA LYS A 45 5.89 -25.99 18.58
C LYS A 45 4.40 -25.65 18.53
N LEU A 46 3.95 -24.64 19.29
CA LEU A 46 2.56 -24.25 19.37
C LEU A 46 2.20 -23.27 18.24
N PRO A 47 1.32 -23.63 17.30
CA PRO A 47 0.93 -22.74 16.20
C PRO A 47 0.47 -21.36 16.67
N LYS A 48 -0.26 -21.30 17.77
CA LYS A 48 -0.74 -20.03 18.37
C LYS A 48 0.39 -19.08 18.78
N GLU A 49 1.51 -19.58 19.25
CA GLU A 49 2.68 -18.77 19.59
C GLU A 49 3.42 -18.34 18.33
N ARG A 50 3.61 -19.28 17.41
CA ARG A 50 4.33 -19.07 16.14
C ARG A 50 3.62 -18.07 15.24
N ASN A 51 2.28 -18.05 15.26
CA ASN A 51 1.45 -17.16 14.44
C ASN A 51 0.94 -15.92 15.19
N LYS A 52 1.39 -15.67 16.43
CA LYS A 52 0.89 -14.57 17.27
C LYS A 52 0.98 -13.21 16.57
N LEU A 53 2.03 -12.97 15.76
CA LEU A 53 2.22 -11.72 15.03
C LEU A 53 1.07 -11.50 14.02
N VAL A 54 0.84 -12.46 13.13
CA VAL A 54 -0.20 -12.37 12.10
C VAL A 54 -1.59 -12.35 12.71
N ASP A 55 -1.84 -13.15 13.77
CA ASP A 55 -3.11 -13.18 14.47
C ASP A 55 -3.44 -11.84 15.13
N ASN A 56 -2.47 -11.23 15.82
CA ASN A 56 -2.63 -9.93 16.44
C ASN A 56 -2.89 -8.84 15.40
N SER A 57 -2.16 -8.85 14.27
CA SER A 57 -2.32 -7.89 13.19
C SER A 57 -3.71 -7.97 12.57
N LEU A 58 -4.18 -9.19 12.28
CA LEU A 58 -5.53 -9.42 11.78
C LEU A 58 -6.60 -8.95 12.76
N GLN A 59 -6.46 -9.30 14.05
CA GLN A 59 -7.41 -8.88 15.09
C GLN A 59 -7.45 -7.37 15.27
N ALA A 60 -6.29 -6.69 15.22
CA ALA A 60 -6.21 -5.25 15.25
C ALA A 60 -6.93 -4.61 14.05
N ALA A 61 -6.74 -5.16 12.85
CA ALA A 61 -7.44 -4.70 11.66
C ALA A 61 -8.95 -4.87 11.78
N ILE A 62 -9.43 -6.05 12.19
CA ILE A 62 -10.88 -6.33 12.36
C ILE A 62 -11.55 -5.39 13.36
N LYS A 63 -10.84 -5.02 14.44
CA LYS A 63 -11.33 -4.10 15.46
C LYS A 63 -11.19 -2.62 15.10
N SER A 64 -10.50 -2.30 14.00
CA SER A 64 -10.26 -0.90 13.62
C SER A 64 -11.55 -0.20 13.17
N ASN A 65 -11.55 1.12 13.32
CA ASN A 65 -12.60 1.99 12.78
C ASN A 65 -11.96 2.93 11.72
N PRO A 66 -12.46 2.94 10.48
CA PRO A 66 -13.57 2.13 9.95
C PRO A 66 -13.21 0.64 9.79
N SER A 67 -14.20 -0.24 9.95
CA SER A 67 -14.00 -1.69 9.83
C SER A 67 -13.61 -2.11 8.42
N PRO A 68 -12.57 -2.97 8.22
CA PRO A 68 -12.20 -3.48 6.91
C PRO A 68 -13.13 -4.60 6.40
N LEU A 69 -13.96 -5.19 7.27
CA LEU A 69 -14.94 -6.22 6.92
C LEU A 69 -16.33 -5.63 6.68
N TYR A 70 -17.06 -6.13 5.68
CA TYR A 70 -18.48 -5.82 5.49
C TYR A 70 -19.35 -6.43 6.59
N LEU A 71 -19.07 -7.68 6.95
CA LEU A 71 -19.72 -8.40 8.05
C LEU A 71 -18.63 -9.17 8.82
N GLN A 72 -18.74 -9.18 10.14
CA GLN A 72 -17.77 -9.86 11.03
C GLN A 72 -17.62 -11.36 10.70
N LYS A 73 -18.69 -12.02 10.25
CA LYS A 73 -18.65 -13.44 9.87
C LYS A 73 -17.64 -13.78 8.77
N PHE A 74 -17.29 -12.82 7.92
CA PHE A 74 -16.31 -13.04 6.85
C PHE A 74 -14.88 -13.23 7.38
N ALA A 75 -14.60 -12.89 8.63
CA ALA A 75 -13.32 -13.18 9.26
C ALA A 75 -12.98 -14.68 9.25
N SER A 76 -14.00 -15.58 9.28
CA SER A 76 -13.79 -17.02 9.21
C SER A 76 -13.25 -17.54 7.86
N SER A 77 -13.30 -16.72 6.81
CA SER A 77 -12.69 -17.03 5.50
C SER A 77 -11.20 -16.72 5.44
N ILE A 78 -10.62 -16.16 6.52
CA ILE A 78 -9.20 -15.83 6.60
C ILE A 78 -8.49 -16.86 7.49
N THR A 79 -7.57 -17.59 6.90
CA THR A 79 -6.66 -18.51 7.62
C THR A 79 -5.31 -17.82 7.78
N THR A 80 -4.77 -17.78 8.99
CA THR A 80 -3.46 -17.20 9.31
C THR A 80 -2.38 -18.28 9.33
N GLY A 81 -1.13 -17.86 9.12
CA GLY A 81 0.05 -18.73 9.19
C GLY A 81 1.34 -17.91 9.10
N ASN A 82 2.47 -18.60 9.02
CA ASN A 82 3.77 -17.93 8.90
C ASN A 82 4.60 -18.49 7.73
N PHE A 83 5.57 -17.68 7.27
CA PHE A 83 6.41 -18.05 6.13
C PHE A 83 7.26 -19.30 6.35
N THR A 84 7.61 -19.61 7.60
CA THR A 84 8.44 -20.77 7.93
C THR A 84 7.65 -22.09 7.83
N ASP A 85 6.42 -22.10 8.33
CA ASP A 85 5.64 -23.33 8.46
C ASP A 85 4.63 -23.52 7.33
N ASP A 86 4.14 -22.42 6.75
CA ASP A 86 2.91 -22.43 5.95
C ASP A 86 3.11 -21.91 4.51
N MET A 87 4.34 -21.52 4.13
CA MET A 87 4.59 -20.96 2.79
C MET A 87 4.22 -21.93 1.67
N ASN A 88 4.40 -23.22 1.89
CA ASN A 88 4.01 -24.27 0.93
C ASN A 88 2.50 -24.28 0.60
N LYS A 89 1.66 -23.73 1.45
CA LYS A 89 0.20 -23.65 1.24
C LYS A 89 -0.19 -22.73 0.08
N ILE A 90 0.72 -21.83 -0.36
CA ILE A 90 0.48 -20.98 -1.54
C ILE A 90 0.38 -21.79 -2.84
N ALA A 91 0.81 -23.04 -2.86
CA ALA A 91 0.58 -23.94 -3.99
C ALA A 91 -0.91 -24.12 -4.36
N ASN A 92 -1.82 -23.78 -3.44
CA ASN A 92 -3.26 -24.00 -3.62
C ASN A 92 -4.06 -22.69 -3.70
N VAL A 93 -3.42 -21.60 -4.10
CA VAL A 93 -4.09 -20.30 -4.31
C VAL A 93 -4.08 -19.91 -5.78
N ASP A 94 -5.00 -19.05 -6.16
CA ASP A 94 -5.14 -18.54 -7.52
C ASP A 94 -4.34 -17.24 -7.72
N TRP A 95 -4.12 -16.46 -6.63
CA TRP A 95 -3.42 -15.20 -6.67
C TRP A 95 -2.65 -14.98 -5.36
N ILE A 96 -1.39 -14.57 -5.48
CA ILE A 96 -0.48 -14.23 -4.38
C ILE A 96 -0.25 -12.71 -4.41
N ILE A 97 -0.55 -12.03 -3.32
CA ILE A 97 -0.41 -10.58 -3.17
C ILE A 97 0.66 -10.31 -2.13
N GLU A 98 1.79 -9.77 -2.54
CA GLU A 98 2.90 -9.42 -1.65
C GLU A 98 2.67 -8.02 -1.06
N VAL A 99 2.76 -7.94 0.27
CA VAL A 99 2.51 -6.72 1.08
C VAL A 99 3.52 -6.62 2.25
N VAL A 100 4.72 -7.17 2.07
CA VAL A 100 5.78 -7.09 3.10
C VAL A 100 6.41 -5.69 3.14
N VAL A 101 7.35 -5.48 4.05
CA VAL A 101 8.05 -4.18 4.22
C VAL A 101 8.63 -3.68 2.90
N GLU A 102 8.69 -2.35 2.75
CA GLU A 102 9.11 -1.68 1.50
C GLU A 102 10.64 -1.69 1.36
N ARG A 103 11.18 -2.91 1.20
CA ARG A 103 12.60 -3.21 1.00
C ARG A 103 12.76 -4.25 -0.09
N LEU A 104 13.48 -3.90 -1.16
CA LEU A 104 13.67 -4.76 -2.34
C LEU A 104 14.34 -6.10 -2.00
N ASP A 105 15.35 -6.09 -1.12
CA ASP A 105 16.06 -7.29 -0.68
C ASP A 105 15.11 -8.27 0.03
N ILE A 106 14.25 -7.79 0.91
CA ILE A 106 13.26 -8.62 1.62
C ILE A 106 12.22 -9.17 0.63
N LYS A 107 11.72 -8.32 -0.29
CA LYS A 107 10.75 -8.76 -1.31
C LYS A 107 11.36 -9.86 -2.21
N LYS A 108 12.62 -9.73 -2.62
CA LYS A 108 13.31 -10.75 -3.41
C LYS A 108 13.40 -12.10 -2.67
N LEU A 109 13.71 -12.11 -1.37
CA LEU A 109 13.72 -13.32 -0.54
C LEU A 109 12.32 -13.98 -0.45
N ILE A 110 11.27 -13.18 -0.34
CA ILE A 110 9.90 -13.71 -0.36
C ILE A 110 9.56 -14.32 -1.72
N TYR A 111 9.94 -13.66 -2.82
CA TYR A 111 9.70 -14.20 -4.17
C TYR A 111 10.50 -15.46 -4.48
N ASP A 112 11.68 -15.66 -3.87
CA ASP A 112 12.41 -16.94 -3.95
C ASP A 112 11.55 -18.08 -3.41
N GLN A 113 10.90 -17.87 -2.27
CA GLN A 113 9.98 -18.85 -1.69
C GLN A 113 8.68 -18.98 -2.50
N VAL A 114 8.16 -17.87 -3.04
CA VAL A 114 6.98 -17.90 -3.91
C VAL A 114 7.25 -18.78 -5.13
N GLU A 115 8.39 -18.63 -5.80
CA GLU A 115 8.75 -19.45 -6.97
C GLU A 115 8.92 -20.93 -6.61
N GLN A 116 9.43 -21.21 -5.42
CA GLN A 116 9.60 -22.59 -4.95
C GLN A 116 8.27 -23.34 -4.80
N TYR A 117 7.21 -22.65 -4.35
CA TYR A 117 5.96 -23.30 -3.94
C TYR A 117 4.75 -23.01 -4.84
N ARG A 118 4.72 -21.88 -5.56
CA ARG A 118 3.58 -21.55 -6.43
C ARG A 118 3.45 -22.54 -7.58
N LYS A 119 2.24 -22.75 -8.06
CA LYS A 119 2.02 -23.47 -9.32
C LYS A 119 2.26 -22.54 -10.53
N PRO A 120 2.73 -23.07 -11.66
CA PRO A 120 2.76 -22.31 -12.91
C PRO A 120 1.39 -21.70 -13.22
N GLY A 121 1.39 -20.47 -13.71
CA GLY A 121 0.17 -19.74 -14.01
C GLY A 121 -0.53 -19.09 -12.83
N THR A 122 -0.09 -19.27 -11.58
CA THR A 122 -0.59 -18.54 -10.41
C THR A 122 -0.27 -17.06 -10.57
N LEU A 123 -1.25 -16.18 -10.35
CA LEU A 123 -1.05 -14.74 -10.36
C LEU A 123 -0.17 -14.31 -9.18
N VAL A 124 0.74 -13.40 -9.42
CA VAL A 124 1.56 -12.78 -8.38
C VAL A 124 1.53 -11.28 -8.54
N SER A 125 1.32 -10.56 -7.45
CA SER A 125 1.41 -9.10 -7.50
C SER A 125 2.05 -8.52 -6.25
N SER A 126 2.62 -7.32 -6.39
CA SER A 126 3.13 -6.53 -5.26
C SER A 126 2.24 -5.32 -4.99
N ASN A 127 2.00 -5.04 -3.71
CA ASN A 127 1.34 -3.81 -3.27
C ASN A 127 2.36 -2.71 -2.92
N THR A 128 3.56 -2.75 -3.48
CA THR A 128 4.58 -1.70 -3.29
C THR A 128 4.04 -0.33 -3.69
N SER A 129 4.49 0.72 -3.00
CA SER A 129 4.11 2.11 -3.29
C SER A 129 5.17 2.88 -4.07
N GLY A 130 6.39 2.35 -4.18
CA GLY A 130 7.49 3.12 -4.75
C GLY A 130 8.66 2.32 -5.31
N ILE A 131 8.79 1.02 -4.99
CA ILE A 131 9.82 0.18 -5.58
C ILE A 131 9.40 -0.15 -7.02
N PRO A 132 10.26 0.10 -8.04
CA PRO A 132 9.95 -0.27 -9.41
C PRO A 132 9.61 -1.75 -9.56
N ILE A 133 8.50 -2.05 -10.23
CA ILE A 133 7.95 -3.41 -10.32
C ILE A 133 8.92 -4.34 -11.08
N HIS A 134 9.56 -3.84 -12.14
CA HIS A 134 10.52 -4.64 -12.93
C HIS A 134 11.70 -5.16 -12.08
N LEU A 135 12.17 -4.42 -11.06
CA LEU A 135 13.28 -4.86 -10.20
C LEU A 135 12.93 -6.09 -9.35
N MET A 136 11.64 -6.31 -9.11
CA MET A 136 11.14 -7.49 -8.40
C MET A 136 10.96 -8.69 -9.34
N ALA A 137 10.69 -8.43 -10.63
CA ALA A 137 10.55 -9.45 -11.66
C ALA A 137 11.89 -9.91 -12.24
N GLU A 138 12.94 -9.10 -12.10
CA GLU A 138 14.27 -9.36 -12.66
C GLU A 138 14.86 -10.67 -12.13
N GLY A 139 15.34 -11.51 -13.04
CA GLY A 139 15.96 -12.81 -12.72
C GLY A 139 14.97 -13.91 -12.33
N ARG A 140 13.64 -13.64 -12.36
CA ARG A 140 12.59 -14.64 -12.11
C ARG A 140 12.33 -15.50 -13.33
N SER A 141 11.66 -16.65 -13.11
CA SER A 141 11.25 -17.52 -14.22
C SER A 141 10.33 -16.78 -15.20
N GLU A 142 10.35 -17.23 -16.47
CA GLU A 142 9.49 -16.65 -17.52
C GLU A 142 8.00 -16.71 -17.12
N ASP A 143 7.58 -17.81 -16.52
CA ASP A 143 6.19 -17.96 -16.04
C ASP A 143 5.87 -16.96 -14.92
N PHE A 144 6.80 -16.73 -13.97
CA PHE A 144 6.61 -15.71 -12.95
C PHE A 144 6.45 -14.34 -13.59
N GLN A 145 7.37 -13.94 -14.47
CA GLN A 145 7.37 -12.62 -15.10
C GLN A 145 6.08 -12.36 -15.89
N LYS A 146 5.58 -13.36 -16.64
CA LYS A 146 4.32 -13.25 -17.38
C LYS A 146 3.10 -13.05 -16.48
N HIS A 147 3.12 -13.59 -15.25
CA HIS A 147 2.00 -13.54 -14.31
C HIS A 147 2.18 -12.53 -13.18
N PHE A 148 3.17 -11.64 -13.31
CA PHE A 148 3.54 -10.66 -12.27
C PHE A 148 3.23 -9.23 -12.68
N CYS A 149 2.65 -8.44 -11.76
CA CYS A 149 2.46 -6.99 -11.90
C CYS A 149 2.38 -6.33 -10.53
N GLY A 150 2.39 -5.00 -10.49
CA GLY A 150 1.97 -4.24 -9.32
C GLY A 150 0.45 -4.17 -9.24
N THR A 151 -0.10 -4.30 -8.03
CA THR A 151 -1.52 -4.00 -7.71
C THR A 151 -1.56 -3.13 -6.47
N HIS A 152 -1.50 -1.81 -6.69
CA HIS A 152 -1.36 -0.84 -5.62
C HIS A 152 -2.73 -0.41 -5.09
N PHE A 153 -3.08 -0.94 -3.91
CA PHE A 153 -4.27 -0.56 -3.14
C PHE A 153 -3.97 0.65 -2.27
N PHE A 154 -5.00 1.44 -2.00
CA PHE A 154 -4.92 2.61 -1.12
C PHE A 154 -5.60 2.34 0.22
N ASN A 155 -5.07 2.94 1.29
CA ASN A 155 -5.56 2.77 2.65
C ASN A 155 -6.74 3.72 2.97
N PRO A 156 -7.88 3.22 3.43
CA PRO A 156 -8.25 1.82 3.69
C PRO A 156 -8.75 1.11 2.42
N PRO A 157 -8.27 -0.11 2.09
CA PRO A 157 -8.61 -0.80 0.84
C PRO A 157 -10.10 -0.98 0.59
N ARG A 158 -10.90 -1.20 1.61
CA ARG A 158 -12.35 -1.34 1.47
C ARG A 158 -13.03 -0.06 0.98
N TYR A 159 -12.54 1.10 1.38
CA TYR A 159 -13.20 2.39 1.17
C TYR A 159 -12.64 3.17 -0.01
N LEU A 160 -11.33 3.13 -0.22
CA LEU A 160 -10.71 3.79 -1.37
C LEU A 160 -10.89 2.96 -2.61
N ARG A 161 -11.52 3.58 -3.63
CA ARG A 161 -11.91 2.89 -4.86
C ARG A 161 -10.76 2.72 -5.84
N LEU A 162 -9.74 3.56 -5.77
CA LEU A 162 -8.61 3.50 -6.69
C LEU A 162 -7.80 2.20 -6.50
N LEU A 163 -7.49 1.55 -7.61
CA LEU A 163 -6.53 0.45 -7.71
C LEU A 163 -5.63 0.70 -8.92
N GLU A 164 -4.37 0.91 -8.69
CA GLU A 164 -3.38 1.01 -9.77
C GLU A 164 -2.90 -0.37 -10.17
N VAL A 165 -2.88 -0.66 -11.46
CA VAL A 165 -2.30 -1.89 -12.04
C VAL A 165 -1.05 -1.49 -12.82
N ILE A 166 0.09 -2.02 -12.43
CA ILE A 166 1.40 -1.63 -12.93
C ILE A 166 2.09 -2.85 -13.56
N PRO A 167 1.95 -3.09 -14.87
CA PRO A 167 2.66 -4.17 -15.54
C PRO A 167 4.15 -3.85 -15.72
N THR A 168 4.95 -4.89 -15.88
CA THR A 168 6.31 -4.81 -16.43
C THR A 168 6.28 -5.02 -17.95
N ALA A 169 7.41 -4.88 -18.60
CA ALA A 169 7.55 -5.17 -20.03
C ALA A 169 7.31 -6.66 -20.37
N THR A 170 7.41 -7.55 -19.39
CA THR A 170 7.26 -9.01 -19.55
C THR A 170 5.90 -9.53 -19.07
N THR A 171 5.09 -8.69 -18.44
CA THR A 171 3.73 -9.07 -17.99
C THR A 171 2.86 -9.39 -19.21
N ASP A 172 2.19 -10.55 -19.18
CA ASP A 172 1.25 -10.93 -20.25
C ASP A 172 0.07 -9.93 -20.29
N PRO A 173 -0.25 -9.33 -21.44
CA PRO A 173 -1.40 -8.42 -21.57
C PRO A 173 -2.72 -9.01 -21.07
N ALA A 174 -2.95 -10.31 -21.25
CA ALA A 174 -4.16 -10.96 -20.75
C ALA A 174 -4.23 -10.98 -19.20
N ILE A 175 -3.09 -10.94 -18.52
CA ILE A 175 -3.02 -10.82 -17.05
C ILE A 175 -3.33 -9.38 -16.62
N VAL A 176 -2.87 -8.39 -17.37
CA VAL A 176 -3.21 -6.98 -17.15
C VAL A 176 -4.72 -6.78 -17.27
N ASP A 177 -5.30 -7.23 -18.39
CA ASP A 177 -6.74 -7.16 -18.64
C ASP A 177 -7.56 -7.86 -17.56
N PHE A 178 -7.06 -9.02 -17.09
CA PHE A 178 -7.68 -9.74 -15.98
C PHE A 178 -7.70 -8.90 -14.69
N HIS A 179 -6.56 -8.31 -14.29
CA HIS A 179 -6.49 -7.50 -13.07
C HIS A 179 -7.37 -6.25 -13.15
N MET A 180 -7.39 -5.58 -14.31
CA MET A 180 -8.27 -4.43 -14.56
C MET A 180 -9.73 -4.84 -14.40
N HIS A 181 -10.16 -5.88 -15.12
CA HIS A 181 -11.54 -6.38 -15.05
C HIS A 181 -11.92 -6.88 -13.64
N TYR A 182 -11.04 -7.68 -13.01
CA TYR A 182 -11.32 -8.22 -11.69
C TYR A 182 -11.41 -7.12 -10.63
N GLY A 183 -10.54 -6.13 -10.72
CA GLY A 183 -10.57 -4.96 -9.84
C GLY A 183 -11.89 -4.19 -9.95
N ASP A 184 -12.35 -3.90 -11.16
CA ASP A 184 -13.58 -3.14 -11.39
C ASP A 184 -14.83 -3.94 -10.98
N VAL A 185 -14.94 -5.19 -11.42
CA VAL A 185 -16.19 -5.96 -11.30
C VAL A 185 -16.32 -6.65 -9.94
N PHE A 186 -15.24 -7.26 -9.44
CA PHE A 186 -15.31 -8.08 -8.22
C PHE A 186 -14.82 -7.34 -6.97
N LEU A 187 -13.76 -6.53 -7.09
CA LEU A 187 -13.23 -5.78 -5.94
C LEU A 187 -13.94 -4.43 -5.74
N GLY A 188 -14.83 -4.00 -6.67
CA GLY A 188 -15.53 -2.73 -6.61
C GLY A 188 -14.57 -1.53 -6.65
N LYS A 189 -13.45 -1.68 -7.37
CA LYS A 189 -12.46 -0.63 -7.58
C LYS A 189 -12.75 0.17 -8.84
N THR A 190 -12.02 1.25 -9.00
CA THR A 190 -11.80 1.91 -10.28
C THR A 190 -10.34 1.68 -10.60
N THR A 191 -10.09 0.80 -11.56
CA THR A 191 -8.73 0.42 -11.92
C THR A 191 -8.11 1.42 -12.89
N VAL A 192 -6.82 1.67 -12.71
CA VAL A 192 -6.04 2.55 -13.58
C VAL A 192 -4.77 1.83 -14.00
N LEU A 193 -4.54 1.76 -15.31
CA LEU A 193 -3.30 1.21 -15.86
C LEU A 193 -2.18 2.25 -15.71
N CYS A 194 -1.13 1.88 -14.98
CA CYS A 194 0.01 2.75 -14.71
C CYS A 194 1.27 2.23 -15.37
N LYS A 195 2.16 3.15 -15.73
CA LYS A 195 3.55 2.81 -16.08
C LYS A 195 4.33 2.47 -14.81
N ASP A 196 5.32 1.60 -14.95
CA ASP A 196 6.30 1.29 -13.90
C ASP A 196 7.30 2.45 -13.75
N THR A 197 6.83 3.53 -13.16
CA THR A 197 7.57 4.77 -12.90
C THR A 197 7.49 5.15 -11.42
N PRO A 198 8.45 5.91 -10.88
CA PRO A 198 8.48 6.25 -9.46
C PRO A 198 7.17 6.87 -8.95
N ALA A 199 6.65 6.33 -7.85
CA ALA A 199 5.39 6.73 -7.19
C ALA A 199 4.11 6.57 -8.06
N PHE A 200 4.19 5.90 -9.20
CA PHE A 200 3.10 5.60 -10.14
C PHE A 200 2.31 6.87 -10.54
N ILE A 201 0.98 6.87 -10.49
CA ILE A 201 0.15 8.03 -10.82
C ILE A 201 -0.30 8.77 -9.56
N ALA A 202 -1.01 8.08 -8.66
CA ALA A 202 -1.72 8.76 -7.57
C ALA A 202 -0.78 9.38 -6.53
N ASN A 203 0.26 8.65 -6.12
CA ASN A 203 1.24 9.18 -5.19
C ASN A 203 2.03 10.34 -5.81
N ARG A 204 2.41 10.23 -7.10
CA ARG A 204 3.14 11.29 -7.80
C ARG A 204 2.31 12.55 -7.95
N VAL A 205 1.06 12.44 -8.43
CA VAL A 205 0.14 13.57 -8.59
C VAL A 205 -0.24 14.16 -7.23
N GLY A 206 -0.52 13.30 -6.23
CA GLY A 206 -0.88 13.73 -4.88
C GLY A 206 0.23 14.52 -4.20
N VAL A 207 1.45 13.99 -4.23
CA VAL A 207 2.61 14.68 -3.62
C VAL A 207 2.98 15.93 -4.39
N PHE A 208 2.97 15.90 -5.73
CA PHE A 208 3.15 17.12 -6.54
C PHE A 208 2.16 18.21 -6.13
N SER A 209 0.87 17.86 -6.01
CA SER A 209 -0.17 18.81 -5.62
C SER A 209 0.06 19.38 -4.21
N MET A 210 0.40 18.53 -3.23
CA MET A 210 0.68 18.99 -1.87
C MET A 210 1.91 19.89 -1.83
N MET A 211 3.03 19.48 -2.43
CA MET A 211 4.26 20.26 -2.47
C MET A 211 4.05 21.62 -3.17
N SER A 212 3.26 21.64 -4.26
CA SER A 212 2.91 22.90 -4.93
C SER A 212 2.16 23.85 -4.01
N VAL A 213 1.21 23.35 -3.20
CA VAL A 213 0.49 24.16 -2.22
C VAL A 213 1.42 24.72 -1.16
N LEU A 214 2.39 23.92 -0.65
CA LEU A 214 3.36 24.39 0.35
C LEU A 214 4.22 25.55 -0.21
N HIS A 215 4.73 25.43 -1.42
CA HIS A 215 5.51 26.49 -2.07
C HIS A 215 4.68 27.75 -2.37
N ILE A 216 3.42 27.58 -2.78
CA ILE A 216 2.50 28.71 -3.01
C ILE A 216 2.19 29.42 -1.68
N MET A 217 1.97 28.67 -0.61
CA MET A 217 1.75 29.20 0.73
C MET A 217 2.90 30.11 1.16
N GLU A 218 4.14 29.66 1.03
CA GLU A 218 5.32 30.47 1.34
C GLU A 218 5.41 31.74 0.47
N LYS A 219 5.23 31.54 -0.85
CA LYS A 219 5.33 32.66 -1.82
C LYS A 219 4.32 33.77 -1.59
N LEU A 220 3.10 33.39 -1.16
CA LEU A 220 1.98 34.35 -0.96
C LEU A 220 1.79 34.72 0.51
N ALA A 221 2.60 34.21 1.42
CA ALA A 221 2.50 34.38 2.87
C ALA A 221 1.08 34.04 3.41
N LEU A 222 0.46 32.98 2.89
CA LEU A 222 -0.86 32.49 3.33
C LEU A 222 -0.74 31.65 4.60
N SER A 223 -1.75 31.77 5.46
CA SER A 223 -1.88 30.93 6.64
C SER A 223 -2.37 29.53 6.29
N ILE A 224 -2.19 28.59 7.22
CA ILE A 224 -2.73 27.21 7.10
C ILE A 224 -4.25 27.24 6.93
N ASP A 225 -4.96 28.10 7.70
CA ASP A 225 -6.43 28.18 7.65
C ASP A 225 -6.94 28.70 6.30
N GLU A 226 -6.25 29.68 5.69
CA GLU A 226 -6.58 30.17 4.35
C GLU A 226 -6.39 29.07 3.29
N ILE A 227 -5.28 28.32 3.35
CA ILE A 227 -5.04 27.19 2.45
C ILE A 227 -6.10 26.11 2.62
N GLU A 228 -6.46 25.75 3.87
CA GLU A 228 -7.51 24.76 4.14
C GLU A 228 -8.87 25.19 3.60
N ALA A 229 -9.22 26.47 3.75
CA ALA A 229 -10.47 27.01 3.22
C ALA A 229 -10.53 26.91 1.69
N ILE A 230 -9.42 27.19 1.01
CA ILE A 230 -9.34 27.19 -0.46
C ILE A 230 -9.25 25.75 -1.00
N THR A 231 -8.37 24.91 -0.43
CA THR A 231 -7.99 23.62 -1.02
C THR A 231 -8.91 22.44 -0.63
N GLY A 232 -9.98 22.70 0.09
CA GLY A 232 -10.98 21.73 0.52
C GLY A 232 -12.19 21.64 -0.42
N PRO A 233 -13.42 21.67 0.13
CA PRO A 233 -14.65 21.52 -0.63
C PRO A 233 -14.83 22.55 -1.75
N LEU A 234 -14.26 23.73 -1.61
CA LEU A 234 -14.31 24.77 -2.64
C LEU A 234 -13.69 24.29 -3.97
N MET A 235 -12.64 23.47 -3.90
CA MET A 235 -11.99 22.85 -5.05
C MET A 235 -12.51 21.44 -5.37
N GLY A 236 -13.63 21.02 -4.78
CA GLY A 236 -14.17 19.68 -4.94
C GLY A 236 -13.38 18.58 -4.22
N ARG A 237 -12.52 18.95 -3.28
CA ARG A 237 -11.76 17.99 -2.45
C ARG A 237 -12.51 17.67 -1.14
N PRO A 238 -12.12 16.59 -0.43
CA PRO A 238 -12.64 16.28 0.89
C PRO A 238 -12.44 17.44 1.89
N LYS A 239 -13.24 17.47 2.95
CA LYS A 239 -13.12 18.46 4.04
C LYS A 239 -11.75 18.48 4.72
N SER A 240 -10.98 17.39 4.60
CA SER A 240 -9.60 17.30 5.10
C SER A 240 -8.61 18.20 4.32
N ALA A 241 -9.01 18.77 3.19
CA ALA A 241 -8.21 19.69 2.39
C ALA A 241 -6.74 19.26 2.20
N THR A 242 -5.74 20.12 2.38
CA THR A 242 -4.32 19.79 2.17
C THR A 242 -3.63 19.34 3.46
N PHE A 243 -3.65 20.16 4.49
CA PHE A 243 -2.86 19.92 5.71
C PHE A 243 -3.44 18.83 6.61
N ARG A 244 -4.75 18.83 6.79
CA ARG A 244 -5.39 17.74 7.52
C ARG A 244 -5.20 16.39 6.80
N THR A 245 -5.17 16.39 5.47
CA THR A 245 -4.86 15.17 4.70
C THR A 245 -3.41 14.74 4.94
N ALA A 246 -2.46 15.68 4.96
CA ALA A 246 -1.06 15.39 5.27
C ALA A 246 -0.88 14.81 6.69
N ASP A 247 -1.60 15.33 7.69
CA ASP A 247 -1.58 14.83 9.07
C ASP A 247 -2.13 13.40 9.16
N VAL A 248 -3.21 13.09 8.45
CA VAL A 248 -3.81 11.73 8.41
C VAL A 248 -2.88 10.73 7.71
N VAL A 249 -2.27 11.13 6.59
CA VAL A 249 -1.34 10.27 5.81
C VAL A 249 -0.01 10.09 6.56
N GLY A 250 0.43 11.10 7.25
CA GLY A 250 1.70 11.20 7.93
C GLY A 250 2.72 12.04 7.14
N ILE A 251 3.22 13.08 7.79
CA ILE A 251 4.16 14.06 7.19
C ILE A 251 5.45 13.39 6.72
N ASP A 252 5.97 12.42 7.48
CA ASP A 252 7.13 11.61 7.06
C ASP A 252 6.87 10.79 5.79
N THR A 253 5.63 10.32 5.60
CA THR A 253 5.22 9.63 4.37
C THR A 253 5.25 10.59 3.19
N LEU A 254 4.69 11.79 3.34
CA LEU A 254 4.75 12.85 2.33
C LEU A 254 6.19 13.18 1.95
N VAL A 255 7.04 13.44 2.96
CA VAL A 255 8.46 13.78 2.78
C VAL A 255 9.22 12.63 2.08
N LYS A 256 9.00 11.39 2.51
CA LYS A 256 9.65 10.22 1.91
C LYS A 256 9.28 10.04 0.43
N VAL A 257 8.00 10.22 0.09
CA VAL A 257 7.55 10.11 -1.31
C VAL A 257 8.09 11.26 -2.15
N ALA A 258 8.06 12.51 -1.63
CA ALA A 258 8.63 13.68 -2.32
C ALA A 258 10.13 13.48 -2.61
N ALA A 259 10.91 13.09 -1.60
CA ALA A 259 12.33 12.80 -1.77
C ALA A 259 12.58 11.66 -2.77
N GLY A 260 11.75 10.60 -2.73
CA GLY A 260 11.81 9.49 -3.67
C GLY A 260 11.56 9.92 -5.11
N VAL A 261 10.56 10.77 -5.36
CA VAL A 261 10.30 11.34 -6.70
C VAL A 261 11.45 12.24 -7.14
N ALA A 262 11.92 13.14 -6.29
CA ALA A 262 13.06 14.01 -6.60
C ALA A 262 14.32 13.24 -7.02
N ALA A 263 14.63 12.15 -6.29
CA ALA A 263 15.82 11.32 -6.54
C ALA A 263 15.69 10.46 -7.82
N ASN A 264 14.49 9.92 -8.08
CA ASN A 264 14.30 8.93 -9.16
C ASN A 264 13.70 9.53 -10.45
N CYS A 265 13.37 10.82 -10.47
CA CYS A 265 12.86 11.53 -11.64
C CYS A 265 13.73 12.76 -11.98
N PRO A 266 15.02 12.58 -12.32
CA PRO A 266 15.95 13.70 -12.53
C PRO A 266 15.58 14.60 -13.71
N ASN A 267 14.82 14.09 -14.67
CA ASN A 267 14.38 14.80 -15.87
C ASN A 267 12.94 15.34 -15.76
N ASP A 268 12.35 15.33 -14.57
CA ASP A 268 11.04 15.93 -14.35
C ASP A 268 11.14 17.46 -14.50
N GLU A 269 10.29 18.04 -15.35
CA GLU A 269 10.25 19.48 -15.61
C GLU A 269 9.92 20.31 -14.36
N ALA A 270 9.20 19.68 -13.41
CA ALA A 270 8.78 20.29 -12.16
C ALA A 270 9.56 19.77 -10.94
N LYS A 271 10.72 19.15 -11.13
CA LYS A 271 11.50 18.51 -10.04
C LYS A 271 11.75 19.41 -8.83
N ASN A 272 11.88 20.72 -9.04
CA ASN A 272 12.12 21.68 -7.97
C ASN A 272 10.94 21.80 -6.99
N ILE A 273 9.73 21.40 -7.39
CA ILE A 273 8.56 21.38 -6.51
C ILE A 273 8.72 20.34 -5.38
N PHE A 274 9.47 19.27 -5.63
CA PHE A 274 9.71 18.23 -4.65
C PHE A 274 10.82 18.58 -3.63
N THR A 275 11.42 19.76 -3.75
CA THR A 275 12.36 20.27 -2.74
C THR A 275 11.61 20.60 -1.46
N LEU A 276 12.06 20.05 -0.34
CA LEU A 276 11.38 20.23 0.94
C LEU A 276 11.61 21.63 1.49
N PRO A 277 10.56 22.36 1.92
CA PRO A 277 10.72 23.54 2.73
C PRO A 277 11.45 23.26 4.04
N ALA A 278 12.32 24.18 4.48
CA ALA A 278 13.14 23.96 5.69
C ALA A 278 12.30 23.76 6.96
N TRP A 279 11.13 24.40 7.05
CA TRP A 279 10.23 24.20 8.18
C TRP A 279 9.59 22.81 8.18
N LEU A 280 9.34 22.20 7.02
CA LEU A 280 8.82 20.84 6.92
C LEU A 280 9.88 19.82 7.39
N GLU A 281 11.15 20.05 7.07
CA GLU A 281 12.26 19.23 7.60
C GLU A 281 12.36 19.32 9.13
N LYS A 282 12.15 20.53 9.70
CA LYS A 282 12.09 20.73 11.16
C LYS A 282 10.93 19.95 11.80
N MET A 283 9.76 19.94 11.18
CA MET A 283 8.62 19.15 11.70
C MET A 283 8.99 17.67 11.80
N VAL A 284 9.59 17.10 10.77
CA VAL A 284 10.03 15.70 10.79
C VAL A 284 11.09 15.45 11.85
N ALA A 285 12.09 16.36 11.97
CA ALA A 285 13.15 16.25 12.97
C ALA A 285 12.61 16.30 14.42
N ASN A 286 11.53 17.07 14.64
CA ASN A 286 10.84 17.17 15.94
C ASN A 286 9.82 16.05 16.18
N ASN A 287 9.71 15.08 15.28
CA ASN A 287 8.71 13.99 15.33
C ASN A 287 7.26 14.51 15.29
N TRP A 288 7.01 15.65 14.64
CA TRP A 288 5.66 16.19 14.38
C TRP A 288 5.13 15.60 13.07
N LEU A 289 4.59 14.39 13.14
CA LEU A 289 4.29 13.57 11.97
C LEU A 289 2.80 13.44 11.67
N GLY A 290 1.96 14.25 12.32
CA GLY A 290 0.51 14.21 12.20
C GLY A 290 -0.16 13.29 13.23
N ASP A 291 -1.31 12.72 12.87
CA ASP A 291 -2.17 11.94 13.77
C ASP A 291 -1.44 10.82 14.53
N LYS A 292 -0.49 10.18 13.91
CA LYS A 292 0.26 9.05 14.50
C LYS A 292 1.16 9.44 15.67
N THR A 293 1.53 10.71 15.77
CA THR A 293 2.34 11.26 16.87
C THR A 293 1.54 12.24 17.74
N GLY A 294 0.27 12.51 17.39
CA GLY A 294 -0.57 13.46 18.07
C GLY A 294 -0.19 14.92 17.80
N GLN A 295 0.79 15.17 16.92
CA GLN A 295 1.25 16.51 16.58
C GLN A 295 1.60 16.59 15.08
N GLY A 296 1.13 17.63 14.40
CA GLY A 296 1.31 17.86 12.96
C GLY A 296 1.00 19.31 12.60
N PHE A 297 0.49 19.54 11.40
CA PHE A 297 0.05 20.87 10.95
C PHE A 297 -1.12 21.41 11.77
N ARG A 298 -1.98 20.53 12.25
CA ARG A 298 -3.19 20.86 12.99
C ARG A 298 -3.24 20.11 14.32
N SER A 299 -2.27 20.32 15.18
CA SER A 299 -2.39 19.91 16.58
C SER A 299 -3.30 20.86 17.33
N GLU A 300 -4.18 20.35 18.19
CA GLU A 300 -5.13 21.18 18.96
C GLU A 300 -4.43 22.23 19.85
N GLU A 301 -3.16 22.04 20.18
CA GLU A 301 -2.39 22.92 21.08
C GLU A 301 -1.54 23.99 20.37
N HIS A 302 -1.34 23.97 19.05
CA HIS A 302 -0.35 24.82 18.35
C HIS A 302 -0.85 25.51 17.08
N THR A 303 -2.13 25.78 16.94
CA THR A 303 -2.68 26.55 15.79
C THR A 303 -2.26 28.02 15.76
N SER A 304 -1.49 28.49 16.74
CA SER A 304 -1.06 29.90 16.87
C SER A 304 0.43 30.15 16.67
N GLU A 305 1.27 29.14 16.43
CA GLU A 305 2.74 29.32 16.41
C GLU A 305 3.45 28.88 15.10
N LEU A 306 2.70 28.59 14.04
CA LEU A 306 3.29 28.32 12.70
C LEU A 306 3.05 29.47 11.75
#